data_3f40a62a720d5d1bf2f948dc71f5509b
#
_entry.id   3f40a62a720d5d1bf2f948dc71f5509b
#
_cell.length_a   1.000
_cell.length_b   1.000
_cell.length_c   1.000
_cell.angle_alpha   90.00
_cell.angle_beta   90.00
_cell.angle_gamma   90.00
#
_symmetry.space_group_name_H-M   'P 1'
#
loop_
_entity.id
_entity.type
_entity.pdbx_description
1 polymer ?
#
loop_
_entity_poly.entity_id
_entity_poly.type
_entity_poly.pdbx_seq_one_letter_code
_entity_poly.pdbx_strand_id
1 'polypeptide(L)'
;MKSLLLLLFLAADVAAPAPVVSGDAELTGIVGGKPLVLRTTSRLAGAIDSLKWDGVEFIDSHDHGRQLQSALNADVDGVFHVECYNPTEAGSVVDALGPRSTSRLEFLSVEGGVLATRSRMAFWLAPGMKSHGQTAQNTELLSGHGLEKRVRVGRPGMDHVLDYQVTFTVPADRPHRYLQFEALTGYMPVTFSEAWSFDATTGTLVPRTRRNGEQREPVVLSTPSGSHAMGVFTPERAPAGQPPVGYGSFEFPGAKVVKWNCVFRRRQAEPIPAGRHTFRMFVVLGSREDCRRTLVDLAREFPAR
;
A
#
# COMPACT_ATOMS: atom_id res chain seq x y z
N MET A 1 7.32 -69.02 28.73
CA MET A 1 6.52 -67.80 28.64
C MET A 1 7.22 -66.85 27.67
N LYS A 2 6.69 -66.66 26.47
CA LYS A 2 7.25 -65.71 25.44
C LYS A 2 6.40 -64.46 25.49
N SER A 3 7.01 -63.33 25.96
CA SER A 3 6.36 -62.02 25.95
C SER A 3 6.38 -61.46 24.52
N LEU A 4 5.22 -61.19 23.98
CA LEU A 4 5.00 -60.55 22.69
C LEU A 4 4.98 -59.01 22.92
N LEU A 5 5.99 -58.31 22.43
CA LEU A 5 6.08 -56.84 22.49
C LEU A 5 5.28 -56.27 21.30
N LEU A 6 4.14 -55.64 21.60
CA LEU A 6 3.31 -54.97 20.62
C LEU A 6 3.83 -53.53 20.40
N LEU A 7 4.49 -53.28 19.24
CA LEU A 7 4.86 -51.95 18.85
C LEU A 7 3.62 -51.23 18.24
N LEU A 8 3.08 -50.24 18.94
CA LEU A 8 2.12 -49.30 18.39
C LEU A 8 2.89 -48.24 17.54
N PHE A 9 2.67 -48.28 16.24
CA PHE A 9 3.06 -47.16 15.37
C PHE A 9 1.98 -46.08 15.47
N LEU A 10 2.30 -44.98 16.11
CA LEU A 10 1.53 -43.72 16.00
C LEU A 10 1.82 -43.12 14.61
N ALA A 11 0.85 -43.23 13.71
CA ALA A 11 0.84 -42.48 12.47
C ALA A 11 0.60 -41.01 12.84
N ALA A 12 1.60 -40.14 12.64
CA ALA A 12 1.40 -38.70 12.70
C ALA A 12 0.54 -38.29 11.52
N ASP A 13 -0.69 -37.83 11.78
CA ASP A 13 -1.51 -37.16 10.77
C ASP A 13 -0.78 -35.92 10.27
N VAL A 14 -0.20 -36.01 9.08
CA VAL A 14 0.33 -34.83 8.34
C VAL A 14 -0.91 -34.08 7.86
N ALA A 15 -1.26 -33.01 8.56
CA ALA A 15 -2.34 -32.12 8.14
C ALA A 15 -2.11 -31.68 6.69
N ALA A 16 -3.12 -31.85 5.85
CA ALA A 16 -3.08 -31.39 4.46
C ALA A 16 -2.75 -29.88 4.42
N PRO A 17 -1.89 -29.42 3.51
CA PRO A 17 -1.59 -28.01 3.37
C PRO A 17 -2.88 -27.22 3.15
N ALA A 18 -3.02 -26.09 3.86
CA ALA A 18 -4.20 -25.23 3.69
C ALA A 18 -4.35 -24.82 2.21
N PRO A 19 -5.57 -24.75 1.67
CA PRO A 19 -5.80 -24.39 0.29
C PRO A 19 -5.20 -23.01 -0.02
N VAL A 20 -4.51 -22.90 -1.15
CA VAL A 20 -3.92 -21.62 -1.61
C VAL A 20 -5.08 -20.72 -2.05
N VAL A 21 -5.20 -19.55 -1.41
CA VAL A 21 -6.19 -18.53 -1.80
C VAL A 21 -5.79 -17.92 -3.13
N SER A 22 -6.68 -17.89 -4.14
CA SER A 22 -6.45 -17.17 -5.39
C SER A 22 -6.42 -15.66 -5.11
N GLY A 23 -5.42 -14.98 -5.65
CA GLY A 23 -5.27 -13.53 -5.58
C GLY A 23 -5.83 -12.81 -6.81
N ASP A 24 -6.36 -13.55 -7.79
CA ASP A 24 -6.89 -13.01 -9.04
C ASP A 24 -8.35 -12.58 -8.84
N ALA A 25 -8.59 -11.27 -8.93
CA ALA A 25 -9.94 -10.70 -8.81
C ALA A 25 -10.05 -9.39 -9.58
N GLU A 26 -11.28 -9.02 -9.88
CA GLU A 26 -11.61 -7.76 -10.55
C GLU A 26 -12.74 -7.04 -9.82
N LEU A 27 -12.54 -5.74 -9.56
CA LEU A 27 -13.55 -4.82 -9.07
C LEU A 27 -13.82 -3.79 -10.17
N THR A 28 -15.06 -3.73 -10.65
CA THR A 28 -15.47 -2.79 -11.69
C THR A 28 -16.35 -1.67 -11.13
N GLY A 29 -16.37 -0.53 -11.81
CA GLY A 29 -17.23 0.59 -11.49
C GLY A 29 -17.32 1.59 -12.63
N ILE A 30 -18.12 2.63 -12.40
CA ILE A 30 -18.23 3.78 -13.31
C ILE A 30 -17.76 5.01 -12.55
N VAL A 31 -16.87 5.76 -13.15
CA VAL A 31 -16.29 6.99 -12.60
C VAL A 31 -16.42 8.09 -13.65
N GLY A 32 -17.13 9.17 -13.33
CA GLY A 32 -17.40 10.25 -14.30
C GLY A 32 -18.04 9.76 -15.60
N GLY A 33 -18.94 8.77 -15.53
CA GLY A 33 -19.59 8.16 -16.69
C GLY A 33 -18.70 7.21 -17.51
N LYS A 34 -17.46 6.93 -17.10
CA LYS A 34 -16.51 6.09 -17.79
C LYS A 34 -16.19 4.82 -17.01
N PRO A 35 -15.86 3.69 -17.68
CA PRO A 35 -15.53 2.44 -17.02
C PRO A 35 -14.22 2.54 -16.22
N LEU A 36 -14.25 1.99 -15.00
CA LEU A 36 -13.10 1.75 -14.17
C LEU A 36 -13.00 0.25 -13.90
N VAL A 37 -11.78 -0.29 -14.03
CA VAL A 37 -11.45 -1.68 -13.73
C VAL A 37 -10.22 -1.71 -12.86
N LEU A 38 -10.35 -2.33 -11.69
CA LEU A 38 -9.27 -2.58 -10.75
C LEU A 38 -9.04 -4.07 -10.65
N ARG A 39 -7.79 -4.52 -10.76
CA ARG A 39 -7.41 -5.94 -10.71
C ARG A 39 -6.39 -6.20 -9.63
N THR A 40 -6.49 -7.39 -9.06
CA THR A 40 -5.48 -8.01 -8.21
C THR A 40 -4.97 -9.28 -8.85
N THR A 41 -3.81 -9.76 -8.42
CA THR A 41 -3.23 -10.98 -8.98
C THR A 41 -2.57 -11.85 -7.91
N SER A 42 -2.64 -13.16 -8.12
CA SER A 42 -1.96 -14.18 -7.31
C SER A 42 -0.45 -14.00 -7.32
N ARG A 43 0.12 -13.45 -8.42
CA ARG A 43 1.54 -13.12 -8.53
C ARG A 43 2.00 -12.18 -7.41
N LEU A 44 1.15 -11.27 -6.98
CA LEU A 44 1.44 -10.19 -6.03
C LEU A 44 0.69 -10.34 -4.69
N ALA A 45 0.33 -11.57 -4.32
CA ALA A 45 -0.42 -11.86 -3.09
C ALA A 45 -1.71 -11.03 -2.94
N GLY A 46 -2.42 -10.75 -4.04
CA GLY A 46 -3.66 -9.97 -4.04
C GLY A 46 -3.45 -8.45 -3.90
N ALA A 47 -2.24 -7.93 -4.08
CA ALA A 47 -2.03 -6.51 -4.25
C ALA A 47 -2.62 -6.04 -5.60
N ILE A 48 -3.01 -4.75 -5.66
CA ILE A 48 -3.61 -4.18 -6.86
C ILE A 48 -2.53 -3.92 -7.89
N ASP A 49 -2.55 -4.67 -8.98
CA ASP A 49 -1.57 -4.63 -10.06
C ASP A 49 -2.01 -3.82 -11.27
N SER A 50 -3.31 -3.54 -11.40
CA SER A 50 -3.87 -2.75 -12.50
C SER A 50 -5.04 -1.91 -12.02
N LEU A 51 -5.07 -0.67 -12.45
CA LEU A 51 -6.19 0.25 -12.32
C LEU A 51 -6.35 0.99 -13.64
N LYS A 52 -7.37 0.62 -14.38
CA LYS A 52 -7.70 1.25 -15.67
C LYS A 52 -8.93 2.12 -15.56
N TRP A 53 -8.83 3.36 -15.99
CA TRP A 53 -9.97 4.25 -16.16
C TRP A 53 -9.96 4.81 -17.57
N ASP A 54 -11.12 4.76 -18.24
CA ASP A 54 -11.26 5.19 -19.64
C ASP A 54 -10.23 4.52 -20.57
N GLY A 55 -9.91 3.24 -20.31
CA GLY A 55 -8.95 2.44 -21.07
C GLY A 55 -7.47 2.70 -20.74
N VAL A 56 -7.13 3.73 -19.97
CA VAL A 56 -5.75 4.08 -19.61
C VAL A 56 -5.33 3.39 -18.32
N GLU A 57 -4.14 2.78 -18.30
CA GLU A 57 -3.54 2.16 -17.14
C GLU A 57 -2.86 3.20 -16.22
N PHE A 58 -3.18 3.17 -14.93
CA PHE A 58 -2.65 4.08 -13.91
C PHE A 58 -1.54 3.47 -13.07
N ILE A 59 -1.34 2.16 -13.10
CA ILE A 59 -0.37 1.44 -12.26
C ILE A 59 0.75 0.87 -13.12
N ASP A 60 1.99 1.13 -12.73
CA ASP A 60 3.16 0.42 -13.24
C ASP A 60 3.43 -0.78 -12.35
N SER A 61 2.98 -1.97 -12.76
CA SER A 61 3.14 -3.23 -12.01
C SER A 61 4.22 -4.11 -12.60
N HIS A 62 5.43 -3.58 -12.80
CA HIS A 62 6.50 -4.31 -13.44
C HIS A 62 7.06 -5.43 -12.54
N ASP A 63 7.43 -5.12 -11.31
CA ASP A 63 7.99 -6.07 -10.34
C ASP A 63 7.10 -6.19 -9.08
N HIS A 64 7.58 -6.79 -7.99
CA HIS A 64 6.85 -6.92 -6.72
C HIS A 64 6.92 -5.66 -5.83
N GLY A 65 7.62 -4.61 -6.26
CA GLY A 65 7.74 -3.33 -5.53
C GLY A 65 6.85 -2.21 -6.06
N ARG A 66 6.25 -2.35 -7.25
CA ARG A 66 5.60 -1.26 -7.97
C ARG A 66 4.12 -1.52 -8.25
N GLN A 67 3.27 -1.30 -7.26
CA GLN A 67 1.82 -1.48 -7.34
C GLN A 67 1.08 -0.29 -6.72
N LEU A 68 -0.24 -0.38 -6.67
CA LEU A 68 -1.05 0.36 -5.71
C LEU A 68 -1.12 -0.50 -4.44
N GLN A 69 -0.19 -0.26 -3.51
CA GLN A 69 0.08 -1.15 -2.40
C GLN A 69 0.45 -0.42 -1.11
N SER A 70 0.61 -1.19 -0.03
CA SER A 70 1.00 -0.71 1.28
C SER A 70 2.34 -1.30 1.72
N ALA A 71 3.10 -0.54 2.49
CA ALA A 71 4.35 -0.98 3.11
C ALA A 71 4.51 -0.38 4.51
N LEU A 72 5.31 -1.02 5.34
CA LEU A 72 5.70 -0.54 6.65
C LEU A 72 7.23 -0.48 6.73
N ASN A 73 7.80 0.61 7.24
CA ASN A 73 9.19 0.68 7.67
C ASN A 73 9.23 0.85 9.19
N ALA A 74 10.04 0.07 9.88
CA ALA A 74 10.17 0.15 11.32
C ALA A 74 11.64 0.22 11.77
N ASP A 75 11.86 0.72 12.99
CA ASP A 75 13.15 0.60 13.66
C ASP A 75 13.34 -0.82 14.22
N VAL A 76 14.58 -1.19 14.40
CA VAL A 76 14.98 -2.38 15.15
C VAL A 76 15.87 -1.92 16.30
N ASP A 77 15.47 -2.24 17.53
CA ASP A 77 16.19 -1.86 18.76
C ASP A 77 16.48 -0.34 18.85
N GLY A 78 15.54 0.49 18.36
CA GLY A 78 15.63 1.95 18.34
C GLY A 78 16.45 2.54 17.19
N VAL A 79 16.98 1.70 16.29
CA VAL A 79 17.76 2.14 15.12
C VAL A 79 16.93 1.98 13.85
N PHE A 80 16.66 3.09 13.17
CA PHE A 80 15.91 3.12 11.91
C PHE A 80 16.85 3.25 10.72
N HIS A 81 16.77 2.28 9.82
CA HIS A 81 17.41 2.31 8.50
C HIS A 81 16.35 2.10 7.43
N VAL A 82 16.29 3.01 6.45
CA VAL A 82 15.32 2.94 5.35
C VAL A 82 15.43 1.59 4.63
N GLU A 83 14.28 0.93 4.41
CA GLU A 83 14.12 -0.38 3.76
C GLU A 83 14.72 -1.58 4.50
N CYS A 84 15.50 -1.38 5.59
CA CYS A 84 16.19 -2.49 6.25
C CYS A 84 15.29 -3.34 7.17
N TYR A 85 14.11 -2.82 7.58
CA TYR A 85 13.05 -3.58 8.23
C TYR A 85 11.71 -3.12 7.65
N ASN A 86 11.41 -3.63 6.45
CA ASN A 86 10.35 -3.09 5.60
C ASN A 86 9.41 -4.19 5.08
N PRO A 87 8.39 -4.60 5.86
CA PRO A 87 7.31 -5.44 5.34
C PRO A 87 6.51 -4.74 4.24
N THR A 88 6.28 -5.45 3.12
CA THR A 88 5.54 -4.97 1.94
C THR A 88 4.39 -5.91 1.59
N GLU A 89 3.34 -5.39 0.98
CA GLU A 89 2.14 -6.15 0.62
C GLU A 89 2.43 -7.15 -0.51
N ALA A 90 3.10 -6.70 -1.55
CA ALA A 90 3.22 -7.45 -2.81
C ALA A 90 4.38 -8.43 -2.88
N GLY A 91 5.25 -8.48 -1.86
CA GLY A 91 6.37 -9.39 -1.79
C GLY A 91 7.74 -8.72 -1.67
N SER A 92 8.80 -9.48 -1.80
CA SER A 92 10.19 -9.08 -1.64
C SER A 92 10.84 -8.69 -2.98
N VAL A 93 11.92 -7.91 -2.93
CA VAL A 93 12.76 -7.64 -4.10
C VAL A 93 13.31 -8.90 -4.75
N VAL A 94 13.49 -10.00 -3.99
CA VAL A 94 13.96 -11.28 -4.53
C VAL A 94 12.91 -11.99 -5.39
N ASP A 95 11.64 -11.62 -5.29
CA ASP A 95 10.58 -12.14 -6.16
C ASP A 95 10.74 -11.63 -7.60
N ALA A 96 11.42 -10.49 -7.78
CA ALA A 96 11.74 -9.89 -9.08
C ALA A 96 10.52 -9.81 -10.02
N LEU A 97 10.57 -10.50 -11.16
CA LEU A 97 9.47 -10.66 -12.12
C LEU A 97 8.78 -12.03 -12.00
N GLY A 98 9.06 -12.75 -10.92
CA GLY A 98 8.56 -14.11 -10.71
C GLY A 98 7.03 -14.20 -10.62
N PRO A 99 6.49 -15.41 -10.84
CA PRO A 99 5.04 -15.66 -10.85
C PRO A 99 4.43 -15.79 -9.46
N ARG A 100 5.22 -15.69 -8.40
CA ARG A 100 4.79 -15.89 -7.01
C ARG A 100 5.39 -14.82 -6.11
N SER A 101 4.64 -14.43 -5.09
CA SER A 101 5.05 -13.52 -4.04
C SER A 101 5.57 -14.28 -2.82
N THR A 102 6.58 -13.74 -2.15
CA THR A 102 6.96 -14.15 -0.79
C THR A 102 5.96 -13.66 0.26
N SER A 103 5.16 -12.62 0.00
CA SER A 103 3.98 -12.29 0.82
C SER A 103 2.90 -13.36 0.60
N ARG A 104 2.08 -13.61 1.64
CA ARG A 104 1.09 -14.67 1.60
C ARG A 104 -0.32 -14.11 1.71
N LEU A 105 -1.12 -14.29 0.66
CA LEU A 105 -2.55 -13.99 0.69
C LEU A 105 -3.26 -15.03 1.58
N GLU A 106 -4.08 -14.56 2.50
CA GLU A 106 -4.86 -15.38 3.43
C GLU A 106 -6.36 -15.29 3.16
N PHE A 107 -6.83 -14.20 2.55
CA PHE A 107 -8.23 -13.98 2.21
C PHE A 107 -8.34 -12.97 1.05
N LEU A 108 -9.31 -13.21 0.16
CA LEU A 108 -9.73 -12.26 -0.86
C LEU A 108 -11.23 -12.46 -1.13
N SER A 109 -11.98 -11.35 -1.20
CA SER A 109 -13.34 -11.33 -1.72
C SER A 109 -13.62 -10.06 -2.52
N VAL A 110 -14.56 -10.16 -3.47
CA VAL A 110 -15.18 -9.02 -4.15
C VAL A 110 -16.68 -9.17 -4.00
N GLU A 111 -17.26 -8.43 -3.06
CA GLU A 111 -18.69 -8.55 -2.71
C GLU A 111 -19.27 -7.16 -2.44
N GLY A 112 -20.49 -6.91 -2.91
CA GLY A 112 -21.20 -5.65 -2.69
C GLY A 112 -20.42 -4.41 -3.19
N GLY A 113 -19.62 -4.55 -4.26
CA GLY A 113 -18.79 -3.47 -4.79
C GLY A 113 -17.58 -3.14 -3.91
N VAL A 114 -17.14 -4.07 -3.07
CA VAL A 114 -15.95 -3.94 -2.22
C VAL A 114 -14.98 -5.06 -2.53
N LEU A 115 -13.73 -4.71 -2.84
CA LEU A 115 -12.60 -5.62 -2.78
C LEU A 115 -12.07 -5.65 -1.35
N ALA A 116 -11.93 -6.83 -0.77
CA ALA A 116 -11.32 -7.03 0.53
C ALA A 116 -10.22 -8.10 0.45
N THR A 117 -9.05 -7.81 1.05
CA THR A 117 -7.95 -8.77 1.15
C THR A 117 -7.42 -8.83 2.58
N ARG A 118 -6.82 -9.96 2.96
CA ARG A 118 -5.94 -10.10 4.12
C ARG A 118 -4.71 -10.88 3.70
N SER A 119 -3.55 -10.31 4.00
CA SER A 119 -2.26 -10.92 3.68
C SER A 119 -1.28 -10.82 4.84
N ARG A 120 -0.33 -11.77 4.89
CA ARG A 120 0.89 -11.64 5.67
C ARG A 120 1.97 -11.06 4.77
N MET A 121 2.60 -9.98 5.23
CA MET A 121 3.58 -9.22 4.46
C MET A 121 4.94 -9.90 4.48
N ALA A 122 5.69 -9.80 3.39
CA ALA A 122 7.10 -10.19 3.35
C ALA A 122 8.00 -8.97 3.51
N PHE A 123 9.22 -9.15 4.02
CA PHE A 123 10.21 -8.10 4.02
C PHE A 123 10.72 -7.81 2.60
N TRP A 124 10.86 -6.51 2.28
CA TRP A 124 11.35 -6.08 0.98
C TRP A 124 12.74 -6.64 0.68
N LEU A 125 13.67 -6.52 1.64
CA LEU A 125 15.02 -7.08 1.51
C LEU A 125 15.08 -8.48 2.13
N ALA A 126 15.77 -9.39 1.47
CA ALA A 126 16.13 -10.67 2.06
C ALA A 126 17.22 -10.49 3.15
N PRO A 127 17.29 -11.41 4.13
CA PRO A 127 18.35 -11.39 5.14
C PRO A 127 19.75 -11.28 4.49
N GLY A 128 20.57 -10.36 5.00
CA GLY A 128 21.93 -10.10 4.50
C GLY A 128 22.01 -9.15 3.30
N MET A 129 20.89 -8.82 2.64
CA MET A 129 20.89 -7.78 1.60
C MET A 129 21.11 -6.39 2.22
N LYS A 130 21.43 -5.40 1.38
CA LYS A 130 21.70 -4.03 1.83
C LYS A 130 20.86 -3.01 1.07
N SER A 131 20.44 -1.97 1.77
CA SER A 131 19.93 -0.72 1.21
C SER A 131 20.69 0.46 1.80
N HIS A 132 21.06 1.44 0.97
CA HIS A 132 21.83 2.63 1.38
C HIS A 132 23.05 2.31 2.27
N GLY A 133 23.75 1.19 1.96
CA GLY A 133 24.91 0.73 2.72
C GLY A 133 24.61 0.01 4.04
N GLN A 134 23.34 -0.05 4.47
CA GLN A 134 22.91 -0.71 5.70
C GLN A 134 22.35 -2.11 5.40
N THR A 135 22.64 -3.07 6.27
CA THR A 135 22.18 -4.45 6.12
C THR A 135 20.73 -4.59 6.60
N ALA A 136 19.95 -5.40 5.88
CA ALA A 136 18.60 -5.80 6.29
C ALA A 136 18.61 -6.37 7.72
N GLN A 137 17.63 -5.95 8.52
CA GLN A 137 17.55 -6.27 9.96
C GLN A 137 16.57 -7.43 10.25
N ASN A 138 15.92 -7.96 9.23
CA ASN A 138 15.09 -9.17 9.33
C ASN A 138 15.96 -10.42 9.19
N THR A 139 15.50 -11.51 9.81
CA THR A 139 16.14 -12.84 9.76
C THR A 139 15.39 -13.82 8.84
N GLU A 140 14.17 -13.48 8.44
CA GLU A 140 13.29 -14.26 7.58
C GLU A 140 12.71 -13.38 6.48
N LEU A 141 12.22 -13.98 5.39
CA LEU A 141 11.54 -13.23 4.32
C LEU A 141 10.08 -12.95 4.68
N LEU A 142 9.32 -13.96 5.10
CA LEU A 142 7.93 -13.77 5.51
C LEU A 142 7.89 -13.20 6.93
N SER A 143 7.30 -12.03 7.07
CA SER A 143 7.23 -11.35 8.37
C SER A 143 6.02 -11.83 9.21
N GLY A 144 6.01 -11.47 10.50
CA GLY A 144 4.82 -11.59 11.35
C GLY A 144 3.76 -10.52 11.12
N HIS A 145 4.04 -9.50 10.27
CA HIS A 145 3.14 -8.38 9.99
C HIS A 145 1.98 -8.80 9.09
N GLY A 146 0.77 -8.33 9.42
CA GLY A 146 -0.42 -8.53 8.61
C GLY A 146 -0.90 -7.23 7.98
N LEU A 147 -1.61 -7.36 6.86
CA LEU A 147 -2.32 -6.26 6.20
C LEU A 147 -3.74 -6.70 5.84
N GLU A 148 -4.73 -5.92 6.28
CA GLU A 148 -6.09 -6.02 5.78
C GLU A 148 -6.37 -4.78 4.92
N LYS A 149 -7.01 -4.98 3.77
CA LYS A 149 -7.34 -3.93 2.82
C LYS A 149 -8.81 -4.02 2.42
N ARG A 150 -9.47 -2.87 2.31
CA ARG A 150 -10.81 -2.72 1.76
C ARG A 150 -10.84 -1.55 0.78
N VAL A 151 -11.36 -1.80 -0.41
CA VAL A 151 -11.44 -0.80 -1.49
C VAL A 151 -12.84 -0.80 -2.08
N ARG A 152 -13.45 0.37 -2.18
CA ARG A 152 -14.74 0.59 -2.84
C ARG A 152 -14.59 1.66 -3.92
N VAL A 153 -15.20 1.43 -5.08
CA VAL A 153 -15.30 2.43 -6.14
C VAL A 153 -16.44 3.38 -5.83
N GLY A 154 -16.15 4.67 -5.82
CA GLY A 154 -17.10 5.73 -5.53
C GLY A 154 -17.53 5.80 -4.06
N ARG A 155 -18.20 6.89 -3.73
CA ARG A 155 -18.93 7.11 -2.47
C ARG A 155 -20.10 8.05 -2.76
N PRO A 156 -21.13 8.11 -1.89
CA PRO A 156 -22.27 9.00 -2.12
C PRO A 156 -21.86 10.44 -2.45
N GLY A 157 -22.25 10.93 -3.63
CA GLY A 157 -21.92 12.28 -4.12
C GLY A 157 -20.50 12.48 -4.65
N MET A 158 -19.64 11.45 -4.66
CA MET A 158 -18.24 11.53 -5.12
C MET A 158 -17.85 10.24 -5.86
N ASP A 159 -18.10 10.17 -7.15
CA ASP A 159 -17.77 9.00 -7.98
C ASP A 159 -16.29 8.95 -8.40
N HIS A 160 -15.58 10.07 -8.42
CA HIS A 160 -14.14 10.16 -8.71
C HIS A 160 -13.24 9.77 -7.53
N VAL A 161 -13.70 8.87 -6.64
CA VAL A 161 -13.00 8.43 -5.43
C VAL A 161 -12.94 6.90 -5.38
N LEU A 162 -11.78 6.36 -5.01
CA LEU A 162 -11.72 5.04 -4.38
C LEU A 162 -11.63 5.24 -2.86
N ASP A 163 -12.62 4.76 -2.10
CA ASP A 163 -12.57 4.73 -0.65
C ASP A 163 -11.69 3.55 -0.22
N TYR A 164 -10.52 3.86 0.31
CA TYR A 164 -9.44 2.92 0.55
C TYR A 164 -9.10 2.86 2.03
N GLN A 165 -9.25 1.71 2.64
CA GLN A 165 -8.90 1.50 4.04
C GLN A 165 -7.91 0.35 4.17
N VAL A 166 -6.88 0.57 4.99
CA VAL A 166 -5.92 -0.47 5.36
C VAL A 166 -5.78 -0.59 6.87
N THR A 167 -5.55 -1.79 7.34
CA THR A 167 -5.22 -2.08 8.74
C THR A 167 -3.96 -2.93 8.77
N PHE A 168 -2.87 -2.35 9.29
CA PHE A 168 -1.65 -3.08 9.58
C PHE A 168 -1.80 -3.78 10.93
N THR A 169 -1.35 -5.02 11.00
CA THR A 169 -1.13 -5.71 12.28
C THR A 169 0.37 -5.77 12.53
N VAL A 170 0.83 -5.10 13.57
CA VAL A 170 2.23 -5.13 14.04
C VAL A 170 2.34 -6.22 15.11
N PRO A 171 3.19 -7.24 14.94
CA PRO A 171 3.32 -8.33 15.89
C PRO A 171 3.99 -7.86 17.21
N ALA A 172 3.82 -8.63 18.28
CA ALA A 172 4.37 -8.31 19.60
C ALA A 172 5.76 -8.94 19.86
N ASP A 173 6.33 -9.57 18.85
CA ASP A 173 7.61 -10.28 18.94
C ASP A 173 8.82 -9.35 19.07
N ARG A 174 8.65 -8.07 18.69
CA ARG A 174 9.71 -7.05 18.78
C ARG A 174 9.12 -5.68 19.16
N PRO A 175 9.72 -4.95 20.10
CA PRO A 175 9.33 -3.58 20.40
C PRO A 175 9.86 -2.61 19.34
N HIS A 176 9.02 -1.66 18.92
CA HIS A 176 9.37 -0.58 18.02
C HIS A 176 9.17 0.78 18.69
N ARG A 177 10.02 1.76 18.40
CA ARG A 177 9.89 3.16 18.81
C ARG A 177 9.61 4.09 17.64
N TYR A 178 9.78 3.58 16.43
CA TYR A 178 9.44 4.26 15.20
C TYR A 178 8.78 3.30 14.21
N LEU A 179 7.58 3.67 13.77
CA LEU A 179 6.85 3.01 12.69
C LEU A 179 6.50 4.04 11.63
N GLN A 180 6.82 3.75 10.37
CA GLN A 180 6.44 4.52 9.20
C GLN A 180 5.55 3.65 8.33
N PHE A 181 4.25 3.95 8.33
CA PHE A 181 3.26 3.30 7.49
C PHE A 181 3.17 4.06 6.16
N GLU A 182 3.72 3.52 5.09
CA GLU A 182 3.33 3.91 3.73
C GLU A 182 1.95 3.27 3.50
N ALA A 183 0.92 3.90 4.08
CA ALA A 183 -0.42 3.33 4.13
C ALA A 183 -0.98 3.10 2.74
N LEU A 184 -0.58 3.95 1.79
CA LEU A 184 -0.87 3.75 0.37
C LEU A 184 0.21 4.38 -0.49
N THR A 185 0.66 3.63 -1.48
CA THR A 185 1.62 4.05 -2.49
C THR A 185 1.06 3.71 -3.87
N GLY A 186 1.07 4.66 -4.79
CA GLY A 186 0.73 4.44 -6.21
C GLY A 186 1.96 4.62 -7.08
N TYR A 187 2.44 3.54 -7.66
CA TYR A 187 3.45 3.58 -8.72
C TYR A 187 2.75 3.69 -10.06
N MET A 188 3.08 4.71 -10.84
CA MET A 188 2.39 5.06 -12.09
C MET A 188 3.35 5.09 -13.26
N PRO A 189 2.87 4.81 -14.49
CA PRO A 189 3.68 4.99 -15.70
C PRO A 189 4.24 6.42 -15.81
N VAL A 190 5.45 6.56 -16.37
CA VAL A 190 6.12 7.85 -16.54
C VAL A 190 5.33 8.86 -17.38
N THR A 191 4.30 8.43 -18.11
CA THR A 191 3.37 9.30 -18.82
C THR A 191 2.57 10.23 -17.89
N PHE A 192 2.48 9.92 -16.59
CA PHE A 192 1.92 10.80 -15.55
C PHE A 192 3.00 11.73 -15.00
N SER A 193 3.69 12.43 -15.87
CA SER A 193 4.92 13.20 -15.59
C SER A 193 4.71 14.53 -14.87
N GLU A 194 3.46 15.01 -14.75
CA GLU A 194 3.17 16.27 -14.08
C GLU A 194 2.77 16.04 -12.61
N ALA A 195 3.46 16.71 -11.68
CA ALA A 195 3.20 16.60 -10.24
C ALA A 195 2.60 17.90 -9.69
N TRP A 196 1.57 17.77 -8.85
CA TRP A 196 0.77 18.85 -8.29
C TRP A 196 0.58 18.68 -6.80
N SER A 197 0.54 19.82 -6.06
CA SER A 197 0.09 19.88 -4.67
C SER A 197 -1.28 20.52 -4.61
N PHE A 198 -2.17 20.01 -3.79
CA PHE A 198 -3.47 20.59 -3.56
C PHE A 198 -3.42 21.62 -2.43
N ASP A 199 -3.66 22.88 -2.72
CA ASP A 199 -3.85 23.92 -1.73
C ASP A 199 -5.32 23.99 -1.31
N ALA A 200 -5.63 23.50 -0.11
CA ALA A 200 -6.99 23.48 0.41
C ALA A 200 -7.56 24.89 0.72
N THR A 201 -6.67 25.90 0.89
CA THR A 201 -7.09 27.29 1.18
C THR A 201 -7.68 27.94 -0.08
N THR A 202 -7.03 27.72 -1.21
CA THR A 202 -7.45 28.30 -2.50
C THR A 202 -8.29 27.34 -3.34
N GLY A 203 -8.31 26.04 -3.00
CA GLY A 203 -8.98 24.99 -3.77
C GLY A 203 -8.32 24.72 -5.12
N THR A 204 -7.00 24.98 -5.24
CA THR A 204 -6.26 24.87 -6.50
C THR A 204 -5.20 23.78 -6.45
N LEU A 205 -4.83 23.28 -7.63
CA LEU A 205 -3.64 22.44 -7.82
C LEU A 205 -2.47 23.35 -8.23
N VAL A 206 -1.39 23.31 -7.45
CA VAL A 206 -0.17 24.10 -7.67
C VAL A 206 0.91 23.16 -8.21
N PRO A 207 1.59 23.51 -9.34
CA PRO A 207 2.67 22.70 -9.86
C PRO A 207 3.80 22.51 -8.84
N ARG A 208 4.31 21.28 -8.71
CA ARG A 208 5.46 20.99 -7.85
C ARG A 208 6.77 21.22 -8.59
N THR A 209 7.56 22.17 -8.11
CA THR A 209 8.91 22.42 -8.63
C THR A 209 9.91 21.36 -8.12
N ARG A 210 9.76 20.94 -6.86
CA ARG A 210 10.53 19.84 -6.29
C ARG A 210 9.72 18.53 -6.42
N ARG A 211 10.06 17.70 -7.39
CA ARG A 211 9.32 16.47 -7.71
C ARG A 211 9.63 15.31 -6.76
N ASN A 212 10.81 15.27 -6.12
CA ASN A 212 11.21 14.23 -5.18
C ASN A 212 11.10 14.71 -3.73
N GLY A 213 10.31 14.00 -2.93
CA GLY A 213 10.16 14.22 -1.51
C GLY A 213 8.72 14.34 -1.03
N GLU A 214 8.58 14.45 0.28
CA GLU A 214 7.29 14.57 0.97
C GLU A 214 6.94 16.03 1.27
N GLN A 215 5.64 16.27 1.42
CA GLN A 215 5.02 17.53 1.84
C GLN A 215 3.77 17.24 2.68
N ARG A 216 3.07 18.28 3.13
CA ARG A 216 1.87 18.17 3.95
C ARG A 216 0.57 18.21 3.14
N GLU A 217 0.62 18.77 1.95
CA GLU A 217 -0.51 18.92 1.06
C GLU A 217 -0.71 17.66 0.22
N PRO A 218 -1.96 17.24 -0.05
CA PRO A 218 -2.27 16.13 -0.95
C PRO A 218 -1.58 16.29 -2.31
N VAL A 219 -1.13 15.18 -2.87
CA VAL A 219 -0.40 15.11 -4.13
C VAL A 219 -1.26 14.48 -5.22
N VAL A 220 -1.13 15.02 -6.44
CA VAL A 220 -1.73 14.49 -7.67
C VAL A 220 -0.64 14.36 -8.73
N LEU A 221 -0.60 13.22 -9.43
CA LEU A 221 0.20 13.04 -10.65
C LEU A 221 -0.75 13.00 -11.84
N SER A 222 -0.38 13.67 -12.93
CA SER A 222 -1.19 13.72 -14.15
C SER A 222 -0.38 13.58 -15.42
N THR A 223 -1.06 13.20 -16.50
CA THR A 223 -0.52 13.37 -17.85
C THR A 223 -0.31 14.85 -18.15
N PRO A 224 0.58 15.23 -19.11
CA PRO A 224 0.80 16.63 -19.49
C PRO A 224 -0.48 17.34 -19.97
N SER A 225 -1.37 16.64 -20.67
CA SER A 225 -2.68 17.18 -21.08
C SER A 225 -3.64 17.40 -19.91
N GLY A 226 -3.41 16.74 -18.76
CA GLY A 226 -4.34 16.69 -17.64
C GLY A 226 -5.59 15.85 -17.89
N SER A 227 -5.64 15.08 -18.98
CA SER A 227 -6.79 14.21 -19.29
C SER A 227 -6.94 13.04 -18.30
N HIS A 228 -5.82 12.58 -17.72
CA HIS A 228 -5.76 11.51 -16.75
C HIS A 228 -4.89 11.93 -15.58
N ALA A 229 -5.40 11.74 -14.37
CA ALA A 229 -4.73 12.11 -13.13
C ALA A 229 -5.15 11.18 -11.99
N MET A 230 -4.25 10.93 -11.06
CA MET A 230 -4.53 10.22 -9.82
C MET A 230 -3.72 10.82 -8.68
N GLY A 231 -4.33 10.87 -7.50
CA GLY A 231 -3.71 11.36 -6.29
C GLY A 231 -4.33 10.76 -5.05
N VAL A 232 -3.93 11.27 -3.89
CA VAL A 232 -4.37 10.74 -2.60
C VAL A 232 -4.69 11.86 -1.62
N PHE A 233 -5.75 11.65 -0.85
CA PHE A 233 -6.16 12.45 0.29
C PHE A 233 -6.45 11.53 1.48
N THR A 234 -6.17 11.97 2.71
CA THR A 234 -6.65 11.29 3.92
C THR A 234 -7.44 12.23 4.81
N PRO A 235 -8.57 11.77 5.38
CA PRO A 235 -9.28 12.49 6.44
C PRO A 235 -8.59 12.37 7.80
N GLU A 236 -7.61 11.45 7.90
CA GLU A 236 -6.91 11.14 9.14
C GLU A 236 -5.92 12.25 9.50
N ARG A 237 -5.70 12.40 10.79
CA ARG A 237 -4.70 13.33 11.35
C ARG A 237 -3.70 12.59 12.19
N ALA A 238 -2.49 13.13 12.20
CA ALA A 238 -1.51 12.65 13.16
C ALA A 238 -2.00 13.00 14.59
N PRO A 239 -1.96 12.06 15.54
CA PRO A 239 -2.21 12.37 16.94
C PRO A 239 -1.25 13.45 17.46
N ALA A 240 -1.64 14.15 18.51
CA ALA A 240 -0.78 15.16 19.14
C ALA A 240 0.60 14.58 19.49
N GLY A 241 1.64 15.34 19.16
CA GLY A 241 3.04 14.92 19.39
C GLY A 241 3.60 13.94 18.35
N GLN A 242 2.79 13.50 17.37
CA GLN A 242 3.28 12.66 16.28
C GLN A 242 3.64 13.49 15.03
N PRO A 243 4.55 12.98 14.18
CA PRO A 243 4.83 13.62 12.90
C PRO A 243 3.56 13.75 12.05
N PRO A 244 3.39 14.86 11.32
CA PRO A 244 2.23 15.05 10.45
C PRO A 244 2.17 13.99 9.36
N VAL A 245 0.99 13.81 8.77
CA VAL A 245 0.82 12.99 7.57
C VAL A 245 1.70 13.56 6.46
N GLY A 246 2.43 12.68 5.76
CA GLY A 246 3.27 13.02 4.62
C GLY A 246 2.61 12.58 3.31
N TYR A 247 2.67 13.45 2.32
CA TYR A 247 2.33 13.12 0.93
C TYR A 247 3.58 13.27 0.08
N GLY A 248 4.05 12.17 -0.49
CA GLY A 248 5.25 12.18 -1.31
C GLY A 248 4.96 12.11 -2.80
N SER A 249 5.87 12.67 -3.59
CA SER A 249 5.99 12.33 -5.01
C SER A 249 7.45 12.09 -5.35
N PHE A 250 7.70 11.11 -6.24
CA PHE A 250 9.04 10.68 -6.59
C PHE A 250 9.09 10.31 -8.07
N GLU A 251 10.23 10.56 -8.70
CA GLU A 251 10.53 10.16 -10.07
C GLU A 251 11.70 9.19 -10.08
N PHE A 252 11.57 8.10 -10.84
CA PHE A 252 12.62 7.11 -11.05
C PHE A 252 12.91 6.98 -12.55
N PRO A 253 13.70 7.90 -13.13
CA PRO A 253 13.90 7.97 -14.60
C PRO A 253 14.45 6.66 -15.19
N GLY A 254 15.38 6.00 -14.50
CA GLY A 254 15.95 4.73 -14.92
C GLY A 254 14.93 3.59 -14.99
N ALA A 255 13.90 3.63 -14.16
CA ALA A 255 12.81 2.66 -14.14
C ALA A 255 11.59 3.11 -14.97
N LYS A 256 11.60 4.34 -15.52
CA LYS A 256 10.49 4.97 -16.26
C LYS A 256 9.18 4.97 -15.48
N VAL A 257 9.25 5.22 -14.17
CA VAL A 257 8.12 5.20 -13.26
C VAL A 257 8.10 6.47 -12.41
N VAL A 258 6.90 6.92 -12.05
CA VAL A 258 6.64 7.96 -11.06
C VAL A 258 5.83 7.37 -9.91
N LYS A 259 5.90 7.99 -8.74
CA LYS A 259 5.28 7.47 -7.52
C LYS A 259 4.68 8.61 -6.71
N TRP A 260 3.51 8.37 -6.12
CA TRP A 260 3.02 9.12 -4.98
C TRP A 260 2.82 8.18 -3.78
N ASN A 261 2.84 8.73 -2.56
CA ASN A 261 2.47 7.99 -1.36
C ASN A 261 1.72 8.87 -0.35
N CYS A 262 1.03 8.19 0.59
CA CYS A 262 0.44 8.75 1.80
C CYS A 262 1.05 8.00 3.00
N VAL A 263 1.72 8.75 3.89
CA VAL A 263 2.57 8.18 4.93
C VAL A 263 2.15 8.67 6.30
N PHE A 264 1.95 7.72 7.22
CA PHE A 264 1.69 7.99 8.63
C PHE A 264 2.87 7.52 9.45
N ARG A 265 3.16 8.23 10.54
CA ARG A 265 4.28 7.90 11.42
C ARG A 265 3.84 7.83 12.87
N ARG A 266 4.46 6.91 13.61
CA ARG A 266 4.44 6.86 15.06
C ARG A 266 5.87 6.92 15.55
N ARG A 267 6.15 7.83 16.47
CA ARG A 267 7.47 7.99 17.08
C ARG A 267 7.31 8.35 18.55
N GLN A 268 7.91 7.57 19.43
CA GLN A 268 7.86 7.83 20.87
C GLN A 268 9.08 7.22 21.57
N ALA A 269 9.35 7.64 22.81
CA ALA A 269 10.45 7.13 23.62
C ALA A 269 10.20 5.71 24.10
N GLU A 270 8.95 5.44 24.52
CA GLU A 270 8.52 4.11 24.94
C GLU A 270 8.15 3.25 23.74
N PRO A 271 8.14 1.91 23.86
CA PRO A 271 7.70 1.03 22.80
C PRO A 271 6.28 1.37 22.31
N ILE A 272 6.11 1.43 21.00
CA ILE A 272 4.80 1.57 20.39
C ILE A 272 4.04 0.26 20.60
N PRO A 273 2.79 0.30 21.08
CA PRO A 273 2.01 -0.91 21.28
C PRO A 273 1.88 -1.72 19.97
N ALA A 274 2.15 -3.03 20.09
CA ALA A 274 1.80 -3.97 19.03
C ALA A 274 0.28 -4.00 18.81
N GLY A 275 -0.16 -4.51 17.64
CA GLY A 275 -1.57 -4.64 17.35
C GLY A 275 -1.98 -3.93 16.07
N ARG A 276 -3.21 -3.46 16.01
CA ARG A 276 -3.86 -2.98 14.80
C ARG A 276 -3.73 -1.46 14.65
N HIS A 277 -3.27 -1.02 13.48
CA HIS A 277 -3.16 0.38 13.07
C HIS A 277 -3.95 0.57 11.78
N THR A 278 -5.06 1.29 11.84
CA THR A 278 -5.97 1.49 10.72
C THR A 278 -5.84 2.89 10.15
N PHE A 279 -5.84 2.99 8.81
CA PHE A 279 -5.75 4.23 8.06
C PHE A 279 -6.76 4.23 6.93
N ARG A 280 -7.42 5.37 6.72
CA ARG A 280 -8.34 5.59 5.60
C ARG A 280 -7.78 6.65 4.67
N MET A 281 -7.80 6.34 3.38
CA MET A 281 -7.41 7.24 2.31
C MET A 281 -8.50 7.29 1.25
N PHE A 282 -8.53 8.37 0.51
CA PHE A 282 -9.30 8.52 -0.70
C PHE A 282 -8.34 8.66 -1.88
N VAL A 283 -8.33 7.68 -2.78
CA VAL A 283 -7.64 7.83 -4.07
C VAL A 283 -8.57 8.61 -4.97
N VAL A 284 -8.15 9.80 -5.38
CA VAL A 284 -8.87 10.61 -6.36
C VAL A 284 -8.34 10.30 -7.76
N LEU A 285 -9.24 10.10 -8.73
CA LEU A 285 -8.84 9.76 -10.10
C LEU A 285 -9.84 10.33 -11.12
N GLY A 286 -9.36 10.59 -12.33
CA GLY A 286 -10.13 11.22 -13.39
C GLY A 286 -9.24 12.12 -14.25
N SER A 287 -9.78 13.20 -14.80
CA SER A 287 -8.97 14.31 -15.29
C SER A 287 -8.34 15.06 -14.11
N ARG A 288 -7.33 15.88 -14.39
CA ARG A 288 -6.72 16.75 -13.37
C ARG A 288 -7.77 17.67 -12.71
N GLU A 289 -8.74 18.15 -13.49
CA GLU A 289 -9.82 18.99 -12.98
C GLU A 289 -10.82 18.19 -12.14
N ASP A 290 -11.11 16.93 -12.49
CA ASP A 290 -11.94 16.03 -11.66
C ASP A 290 -11.25 15.78 -10.31
N CYS A 291 -9.95 15.49 -10.31
CA CYS A 291 -9.16 15.35 -9.08
C CYS A 291 -9.21 16.63 -8.23
N ARG A 292 -9.04 17.82 -8.85
CA ARG A 292 -9.12 19.10 -8.13
C ARG A 292 -10.48 19.29 -7.46
N ARG A 293 -11.58 19.11 -8.21
CA ARG A 293 -12.95 19.26 -7.67
C ARG A 293 -13.21 18.30 -6.53
N THR A 294 -12.84 17.04 -6.71
CA THR A 294 -13.00 16.00 -5.69
C THR A 294 -12.20 16.32 -4.42
N LEU A 295 -10.96 16.84 -4.57
CA LEU A 295 -10.15 17.25 -3.42
C LEU A 295 -10.78 18.45 -2.68
N VAL A 296 -11.40 19.40 -3.39
CA VAL A 296 -12.15 20.50 -2.78
C VAL A 296 -13.32 19.98 -1.94
N ASP A 297 -14.07 19.02 -2.48
CA ASP A 297 -15.21 18.45 -1.76
C ASP A 297 -14.76 17.62 -0.54
N LEU A 298 -13.68 16.83 -0.67
CA LEU A 298 -13.07 16.12 0.44
C LEU A 298 -12.55 17.08 1.52
N ALA A 299 -11.88 18.17 1.13
CA ALA A 299 -11.38 19.16 2.09
C ALA A 299 -12.50 19.89 2.83
N ARG A 300 -13.67 20.10 2.20
CA ARG A 300 -14.86 20.68 2.84
C ARG A 300 -15.51 19.69 3.82
N GLU A 301 -15.58 18.40 3.44
CA GLU A 301 -16.14 17.36 4.32
C GLU A 301 -15.22 17.04 5.50
N PHE A 302 -13.91 17.08 5.29
CA PHE A 302 -12.87 16.79 6.30
C PHE A 302 -11.95 18.01 6.50
N PRO A 303 -12.43 19.13 7.04
CA PRO A 303 -11.67 20.36 7.14
C PRO A 303 -10.43 20.19 8.04
N ALA A 304 -9.30 20.75 7.64
CA ALA A 304 -8.15 20.94 8.52
C ALA A 304 -8.56 21.92 9.63
N ARG A 305 -8.55 21.48 10.90
CA ARG A 305 -8.77 22.36 12.07
C ARG A 305 -7.45 22.83 12.63
#